data_83a177c7128e0a9cad626b2dbf0bbbea
#
_entry.id   83a177c7128e0a9cad626b2dbf0bbbea
#
_cell.length_a   1.000
_cell.length_b   1.000
_cell.length_c   1.000
_cell.angle_alpha   90.00
_cell.angle_beta   90.00
_cell.angle_gamma   90.00
#
_symmetry.space_group_name_H-M   'P 1'
#
loop_
_entity.id
_entity.type
_entity.pdbx_description
1 polymer ?
#
loop_
_entity_poly.entity_id
_entity_poly.type
_entity_poly.pdbx_seq_one_letter_code
_entity_poly.pdbx_strand_id
1 'polypeptide(L)'
;MRPSPTLPDYAAACASFSWRDARTWLPAMPGGGINIAHAALDRHLDTPTAEQTAIRFLPREGAAVDISYRELAERANRFANLLASLGLEPGDGVYCLAHRTPDLYAAALGTLKLGGVFTPLFSAFGPEPIRSRVEIGTPVVIVTTERLYRRKLAGWLHRMPSVKQVLLIGEVEEAPPGTLAVEPALAAQSPDYPTRPMEPEDPALLHFTSGTTGRPKGALHVHEAVVAHHITGHYALDLHPGDIYWCTADPGWVTGTSYGIIAPFTNGVTLVVDEEEFDAERWYRILEEQRVAVWYTAPTAIRMLMKVGPELARRYDLSSLRFLASVGEPLNPEAVHWGRATLGLPFHDNWWQTETGGIMIANFASMPIKPGSMGRPVPGIEAGVARRTDSGIELI
;
A
#
# COMPACT_ATOMS: atom_id res chain seq x y z
N MET A 1 9.11 23.57 12.05
CA MET A 1 10.41 23.43 11.34
C MET A 1 10.29 22.18 10.48
N ARG A 2 10.68 22.22 9.20
CA ARG A 2 10.67 20.99 8.35
C ARG A 2 11.75 20.04 8.87
N PRO A 3 11.50 18.71 8.95
CA PRO A 3 12.52 17.75 9.35
C PRO A 3 13.66 17.72 8.32
N SER A 4 14.85 17.32 8.76
CA SER A 4 15.96 17.03 7.83
C SER A 4 15.61 15.83 6.98
N PRO A 5 16.02 15.79 5.70
CA PRO A 5 15.80 14.60 4.87
C PRO A 5 16.30 13.31 5.54
N THR A 6 15.55 12.22 5.38
CA THR A 6 15.91 10.89 5.91
C THR A 6 17.18 10.31 5.25
N LEU A 7 17.51 10.78 4.04
CA LEU A 7 18.74 10.47 3.31
C LEU A 7 19.54 11.77 3.08
N PRO A 8 20.25 12.32 4.09
CA PRO A 8 20.93 13.60 3.98
C PRO A 8 22.19 13.55 3.09
N ASP A 9 22.89 12.43 3.05
CA ASP A 9 24.09 12.19 2.25
C ASP A 9 23.95 10.89 1.46
N TYR A 10 23.61 11.04 0.19
CA TYR A 10 23.42 9.92 -0.72
C TYR A 10 24.71 9.11 -0.95
N ALA A 11 25.85 9.79 -1.09
CA ALA A 11 27.11 9.09 -1.37
C ALA A 11 27.59 8.26 -0.17
N ALA A 12 27.49 8.82 1.03
CA ALA A 12 27.81 8.11 2.26
C ALA A 12 26.87 6.91 2.47
N ALA A 13 25.57 7.09 2.22
CA ALA A 13 24.61 6.00 2.33
C ALA A 13 24.91 4.88 1.31
N CYS A 14 25.18 5.18 0.05
CA CYS A 14 25.54 4.17 -0.95
C CYS A 14 26.82 3.41 -0.58
N ALA A 15 27.79 4.06 0.06
CA ALA A 15 29.06 3.44 0.47
C ALA A 15 28.92 2.49 1.68
N SER A 16 27.93 2.70 2.54
CA SER A 16 27.76 1.96 3.80
C SER A 16 26.54 1.07 3.87
N PHE A 17 25.57 1.22 2.98
CA PHE A 17 24.31 0.48 3.02
C PHE A 17 24.48 -0.99 2.65
N SER A 18 23.86 -1.87 3.42
CA SER A 18 23.62 -3.26 3.01
C SER A 18 22.21 -3.69 3.38
N TRP A 19 21.59 -4.49 2.54
CA TRP A 19 20.25 -5.05 2.80
C TRP A 19 20.22 -5.95 4.04
N ARG A 20 21.33 -6.62 4.34
CA ARG A 20 21.48 -7.41 5.57
C ARG A 20 21.36 -6.53 6.81
N ASP A 21 22.03 -5.37 6.83
CA ASP A 21 22.00 -4.46 7.96
C ASP A 21 20.66 -3.71 8.02
N ALA A 22 20.07 -3.39 6.86
CA ALA A 22 18.75 -2.79 6.75
C ALA A 22 17.66 -3.63 7.43
N ARG A 23 17.78 -4.95 7.43
CA ARG A 23 16.85 -5.84 8.14
C ARG A 23 16.84 -5.56 9.65
N THR A 24 17.95 -5.11 10.23
CA THR A 24 18.02 -4.79 11.67
C THR A 24 17.26 -3.52 12.06
N TRP A 25 16.82 -2.72 11.09
CA TRP A 25 15.95 -1.56 11.34
C TRP A 25 14.54 -1.98 11.76
N LEU A 26 14.13 -3.18 11.39
CA LEU A 26 12.90 -3.79 11.86
C LEU A 26 13.22 -4.73 13.02
N PRO A 27 12.70 -4.49 14.24
CA PRO A 27 12.91 -5.37 15.38
C PRO A 27 12.56 -6.81 15.06
N ALA A 28 13.39 -7.74 15.52
CA ALA A 28 13.12 -9.16 15.40
C ALA A 28 11.82 -9.53 16.12
N MET A 29 11.07 -10.46 15.55
CA MET A 29 9.90 -11.02 16.23
C MET A 29 10.31 -11.83 17.45
N PRO A 30 9.48 -11.88 18.51
CA PRO A 30 9.64 -12.84 19.59
C PRO A 30 9.70 -14.26 19.03
N GLY A 31 10.79 -14.98 19.33
CA GLY A 31 11.00 -16.34 18.81
C GLY A 31 11.65 -16.43 17.42
N GLY A 32 12.02 -15.30 16.82
CA GLY A 32 12.68 -15.24 15.50
C GLY A 32 11.69 -15.12 14.33
N GLY A 33 12.20 -15.24 13.09
CA GLY A 33 11.40 -15.08 11.88
C GLY A 33 11.10 -13.63 11.51
N ILE A 34 10.19 -13.45 10.55
CA ILE A 34 9.72 -12.15 10.06
C ILE A 34 8.22 -12.26 9.72
N ASN A 35 7.48 -11.17 9.91
CA ASN A 35 6.11 -11.07 9.42
C ASN A 35 5.80 -9.61 9.09
N ILE A 36 5.23 -9.37 7.89
CA ILE A 36 4.90 -8.02 7.43
C ILE A 36 3.95 -7.31 8.41
N ALA A 37 2.92 -7.99 8.91
CA ALA A 37 1.95 -7.38 9.83
C ALA A 37 2.58 -7.07 11.19
N HIS A 38 3.48 -7.92 11.70
CA HIS A 38 4.24 -7.61 12.90
C HIS A 38 5.08 -6.35 12.73
N ALA A 39 5.82 -6.25 11.62
CA ALA A 39 6.64 -5.08 11.33
C ALA A 39 5.80 -3.81 11.12
N ALA A 40 4.57 -3.93 10.61
CA ALA A 40 3.66 -2.81 10.37
C ALA A 40 2.89 -2.36 11.62
N LEU A 41 2.48 -3.28 12.50
CA LEU A 41 1.62 -2.98 13.64
C LEU A 41 2.23 -3.39 14.99
N ASP A 42 2.49 -4.68 15.21
CA ASP A 42 2.72 -5.22 16.55
C ASP A 42 3.94 -4.60 17.22
N ARG A 43 5.01 -4.34 16.45
CA ARG A 43 6.22 -3.69 16.97
C ARG A 43 6.00 -2.30 17.58
N HIS A 44 4.86 -1.68 17.26
CA HIS A 44 4.52 -0.35 17.78
C HIS A 44 3.71 -0.40 19.07
N LEU A 45 3.12 -1.56 19.42
CA LEU A 45 2.14 -1.65 20.51
C LEU A 45 2.72 -1.37 21.91
N ASP A 46 4.02 -1.60 22.10
CA ASP A 46 4.74 -1.28 23.34
C ASP A 46 5.47 0.08 23.28
N THR A 47 5.12 0.94 22.32
CA THR A 47 5.69 2.26 22.13
C THR A 47 4.59 3.34 22.14
N PRO A 48 4.94 4.63 22.30
CA PRO A 48 3.95 5.70 22.19
C PRO A 48 3.19 5.76 20.86
N THR A 49 3.70 5.12 19.80
CA THR A 49 3.04 5.03 18.50
C THR A 49 1.74 4.22 18.59
N ALA A 50 1.58 3.32 19.55
CA ALA A 50 0.37 2.54 19.73
C ALA A 50 -0.91 3.39 19.78
N GLU A 51 -0.83 4.56 20.42
CA GLU A 51 -1.98 5.46 20.61
C GLU A 51 -2.05 6.56 19.52
N GLN A 52 -1.10 6.58 18.58
CA GLN A 52 -1.16 7.51 17.45
C GLN A 52 -2.16 6.98 16.40
N THR A 53 -2.73 7.91 15.64
CA THR A 53 -3.60 7.57 14.51
C THR A 53 -2.79 6.81 13.45
N ALA A 54 -3.15 5.56 13.18
CA ALA A 54 -2.63 4.78 12.07
C ALA A 54 -3.37 5.13 10.77
N ILE A 55 -4.71 5.15 10.84
CA ILE A 55 -5.58 5.48 9.70
C ILE A 55 -6.45 6.66 10.09
N ARG A 56 -6.44 7.69 9.23
CA ARG A 56 -7.47 8.73 9.19
C ARG A 56 -8.37 8.46 8.00
N PHE A 57 -9.52 7.87 8.28
CA PHE A 57 -10.51 7.51 7.26
C PHE A 57 -11.45 8.67 6.99
N LEU A 58 -11.61 9.01 5.72
CA LEU A 58 -12.50 10.05 5.20
C LEU A 58 -13.64 9.36 4.44
N PRO A 59 -14.79 9.12 5.09
CA PRO A 59 -15.93 8.49 4.43
C PRO A 59 -16.53 9.41 3.36
N ARG A 60 -17.38 8.85 2.52
CA ARG A 60 -18.16 9.63 1.53
C ARG A 60 -18.97 10.71 2.19
N GLU A 61 -19.63 10.35 3.28
CA GLU A 61 -20.46 11.24 4.08
C GLU A 61 -20.07 11.12 5.56
N GLY A 62 -20.17 12.21 6.29
CA GLY A 62 -19.86 12.25 7.71
C GLY A 62 -18.46 12.81 8.02
N ALA A 63 -18.10 12.70 9.29
CA ALA A 63 -16.81 13.20 9.80
C ALA A 63 -15.68 12.19 9.57
N ALA A 64 -14.44 12.68 9.56
CA ALA A 64 -13.26 11.84 9.56
C ALA A 64 -13.26 10.92 10.80
N VAL A 65 -12.79 9.68 10.62
CA VAL A 65 -12.66 8.68 11.68
C VAL A 65 -11.18 8.35 11.84
N ASP A 66 -10.64 8.63 13.02
CA ASP A 66 -9.28 8.26 13.37
C ASP A 66 -9.27 6.87 14.03
N ILE A 67 -8.37 6.01 13.58
CA ILE A 67 -8.13 4.65 14.09
C ILE A 67 -6.67 4.60 14.51
N SER A 68 -6.43 4.31 15.80
CA SER A 68 -5.07 4.19 16.33
C SER A 68 -4.36 2.91 15.83
N TYR A 69 -3.03 2.85 15.99
CA TYR A 69 -2.27 1.61 15.72
C TYR A 69 -2.79 0.45 16.56
N ARG A 70 -3.14 0.70 17.82
CA ARG A 70 -3.73 -0.32 18.73
C ARG A 70 -5.07 -0.83 18.22
N GLU A 71 -6.01 0.05 17.89
CA GLU A 71 -7.33 -0.34 17.39
C GLU A 71 -7.23 -1.10 16.06
N LEU A 72 -6.32 -0.67 15.16
CA LEU A 72 -6.08 -1.38 13.91
C LEU A 72 -5.47 -2.76 14.15
N ALA A 73 -4.53 -2.88 15.11
CA ALA A 73 -3.94 -4.16 15.49
C ALA A 73 -4.97 -5.13 16.08
N GLU A 74 -5.83 -4.65 16.99
CA GLU A 74 -6.91 -5.45 17.58
C GLU A 74 -7.91 -5.93 16.49
N ARG A 75 -8.28 -5.05 15.56
CA ARG A 75 -9.18 -5.43 14.46
C ARG A 75 -8.52 -6.45 13.52
N ALA A 76 -7.23 -6.28 13.21
CA ALA A 76 -6.45 -7.25 12.44
C ALA A 76 -6.30 -8.59 13.19
N ASN A 77 -6.13 -8.58 14.51
CA ASN A 77 -6.09 -9.78 15.34
C ASN A 77 -7.42 -10.54 15.29
N ARG A 78 -8.54 -9.84 15.44
CA ARG A 78 -9.88 -10.45 15.29
C ARG A 78 -10.06 -11.06 13.89
N PHE A 79 -9.55 -10.39 12.86
CA PHE A 79 -9.60 -10.90 11.50
C PHE A 79 -8.76 -12.16 11.32
N ALA A 80 -7.54 -12.20 11.88
CA ALA A 80 -6.70 -13.40 11.89
C ALA A 80 -7.37 -14.57 12.62
N ASN A 81 -7.98 -14.32 13.80
CA ASN A 81 -8.75 -15.31 14.54
C ASN A 81 -9.95 -15.83 13.73
N LEU A 82 -10.66 -14.94 13.04
CA LEU A 82 -11.77 -15.34 12.18
C LEU A 82 -11.28 -16.26 11.05
N LEU A 83 -10.22 -15.91 10.34
CA LEU A 83 -9.65 -16.76 9.29
C LEU A 83 -9.22 -18.12 9.84
N ALA A 84 -8.54 -18.15 10.99
CA ALA A 84 -8.15 -19.40 11.66
C ALA A 84 -9.36 -20.26 12.04
N SER A 85 -10.45 -19.63 12.55
CA SER A 85 -11.69 -20.33 12.90
C SER A 85 -12.41 -20.94 11.69
N LEU A 86 -12.18 -20.38 10.50
CA LEU A 86 -12.66 -20.90 9.22
C LEU A 86 -11.75 -21.99 8.65
N GLY A 87 -10.68 -22.37 9.36
CA GLY A 87 -9.75 -23.43 8.98
C GLY A 87 -8.70 -23.03 7.95
N LEU A 88 -8.38 -21.73 7.85
CA LEU A 88 -7.28 -21.29 6.99
C LEU A 88 -5.93 -21.60 7.64
N GLU A 89 -5.00 -22.05 6.82
CA GLU A 89 -3.63 -22.36 7.19
C GLU A 89 -2.65 -21.35 6.55
N PRO A 90 -1.42 -21.22 7.05
CA PRO A 90 -0.40 -20.42 6.39
C PRO A 90 -0.18 -20.83 4.94
N GLY A 91 -0.02 -19.83 4.07
CA GLY A 91 0.07 -20.01 2.64
C GLY A 91 -1.28 -20.01 1.91
N ASP A 92 -2.40 -20.12 2.63
CA ASP A 92 -3.71 -20.00 2.00
C ASP A 92 -3.96 -18.58 1.47
N GLY A 93 -4.53 -18.50 0.26
CA GLY A 93 -4.81 -17.24 -0.41
C GLY A 93 -6.10 -16.58 0.11
N VAL A 94 -6.01 -15.31 0.46
CA VAL A 94 -7.16 -14.44 0.79
C VAL A 94 -7.20 -13.29 -0.21
N TYR A 95 -8.22 -13.26 -1.05
CA TYR A 95 -8.44 -12.18 -2.03
C TYR A 95 -9.35 -11.11 -1.45
N CYS A 96 -9.02 -9.86 -1.70
CA CYS A 96 -9.84 -8.73 -1.26
C CYS A 96 -10.28 -7.88 -2.46
N LEU A 97 -11.60 -7.85 -2.70
CA LEU A 97 -12.26 -7.02 -3.70
C LEU A 97 -13.11 -5.98 -2.98
N ALA A 98 -12.52 -4.85 -2.62
CA ALA A 98 -13.19 -3.82 -1.85
C ALA A 98 -12.74 -2.42 -2.25
N HIS A 99 -13.52 -1.40 -1.87
CA HIS A 99 -13.10 -0.02 -1.89
C HIS A 99 -12.17 0.28 -0.69
N ARG A 100 -11.57 1.47 -0.66
CA ARG A 100 -10.70 1.95 0.42
C ARG A 100 -11.52 2.17 1.70
N THR A 101 -11.57 1.17 2.55
CA THR A 101 -12.22 1.22 3.87
C THR A 101 -11.32 0.62 4.93
N PRO A 102 -11.44 0.98 6.22
CA PRO A 102 -10.63 0.40 7.29
C PRO A 102 -10.64 -1.12 7.34
N ASP A 103 -11.73 -1.74 6.93
CA ASP A 103 -11.87 -3.20 6.89
C ASP A 103 -10.93 -3.87 5.91
N LEU A 104 -10.65 -3.23 4.75
CA LEU A 104 -9.68 -3.74 3.79
C LEU A 104 -8.29 -3.85 4.45
N TYR A 105 -7.90 -2.82 5.20
CA TYR A 105 -6.59 -2.78 5.89
C TYR A 105 -6.51 -3.84 6.99
N ALA A 106 -7.57 -3.99 7.77
CA ALA A 106 -7.65 -5.03 8.79
C ALA A 106 -7.62 -6.44 8.17
N ALA A 107 -8.31 -6.66 7.06
CA ALA A 107 -8.30 -7.93 6.32
C ALA A 107 -6.90 -8.26 5.76
N ALA A 108 -6.21 -7.25 5.18
CA ALA A 108 -4.85 -7.42 4.68
C ALA A 108 -3.88 -7.82 5.80
N LEU A 109 -3.87 -7.04 6.90
CA LEU A 109 -2.96 -7.25 8.01
C LEU A 109 -3.31 -8.52 8.81
N GLY A 110 -4.59 -8.83 9.00
CA GLY A 110 -5.03 -10.08 9.63
C GLY A 110 -4.66 -11.32 8.84
N THR A 111 -4.77 -11.27 7.51
CA THR A 111 -4.29 -12.34 6.63
C THR A 111 -2.79 -12.57 6.82
N LEU A 112 -2.00 -11.51 6.82
CA LEU A 112 -0.54 -11.57 6.99
C LEU A 112 -0.14 -12.05 8.40
N LYS A 113 -0.91 -11.70 9.44
CA LYS A 113 -0.69 -12.21 10.83
C LYS A 113 -0.80 -13.72 10.90
N LEU A 114 -1.78 -14.29 10.21
CA LEU A 114 -1.98 -15.75 10.10
C LEU A 114 -0.85 -16.44 9.29
N GLY A 115 -0.13 -15.69 8.45
CA GLY A 115 0.81 -16.23 7.45
C GLY A 115 0.11 -16.60 6.14
N GLY A 116 -1.10 -16.11 5.91
CA GLY A 116 -1.82 -16.25 4.64
C GLY A 116 -1.28 -15.31 3.56
N VAL A 117 -1.58 -15.61 2.30
CA VAL A 117 -1.18 -14.81 1.14
C VAL A 117 -2.29 -13.82 0.79
N PHE A 118 -2.04 -12.53 1.04
CA PHE A 118 -3.00 -11.48 0.72
C PHE A 118 -2.92 -11.07 -0.75
N THR A 119 -4.08 -10.98 -1.41
CA THR A 119 -4.18 -10.56 -2.82
C THR A 119 -5.24 -9.48 -2.97
N PRO A 120 -4.85 -8.23 -3.17
CA PRO A 120 -5.81 -7.18 -3.47
C PRO A 120 -6.27 -7.26 -4.93
N LEU A 121 -7.55 -7.03 -5.14
CA LEU A 121 -8.16 -6.93 -6.47
C LEU A 121 -8.69 -5.52 -6.69
N PHE A 122 -8.41 -4.96 -7.85
CA PHE A 122 -8.94 -3.64 -8.20
C PHE A 122 -10.46 -3.68 -8.24
N SER A 123 -11.09 -2.81 -7.44
CA SER A 123 -12.54 -2.81 -7.25
C SER A 123 -13.35 -2.60 -8.53
N ALA A 124 -12.76 -1.99 -9.57
CA ALA A 124 -13.40 -1.79 -10.86
C ALA A 124 -13.36 -3.03 -11.78
N PHE A 125 -12.62 -4.10 -11.47
CA PHE A 125 -12.61 -5.30 -12.30
C PHE A 125 -14.01 -5.90 -12.48
N GLY A 126 -14.31 -6.34 -13.72
CA GLY A 126 -15.47 -7.14 -14.01
C GLY A 126 -15.32 -8.60 -13.58
N PRO A 127 -16.37 -9.42 -13.69
CA PRO A 127 -16.35 -10.82 -13.25
C PRO A 127 -15.25 -11.68 -13.92
N GLU A 128 -15.03 -11.54 -15.23
CA GLU A 128 -14.04 -12.34 -15.97
C GLU A 128 -12.59 -12.03 -15.57
N PRO A 129 -12.16 -10.76 -15.46
CA PRO A 129 -10.86 -10.41 -14.85
C PRO A 129 -10.66 -10.95 -13.45
N ILE A 130 -11.70 -11.01 -12.62
CA ILE A 130 -11.62 -11.58 -11.26
C ILE A 130 -11.44 -13.10 -11.37
N ARG A 131 -12.28 -13.78 -12.14
CA ARG A 131 -12.24 -15.23 -12.34
C ARG A 131 -10.84 -15.70 -12.81
N SER A 132 -10.27 -15.03 -13.81
CA SER A 132 -8.96 -15.40 -14.33
C SER A 132 -7.84 -15.30 -13.29
N ARG A 133 -7.94 -14.36 -12.34
CA ARG A 133 -6.99 -14.23 -11.22
C ARG A 133 -7.22 -15.27 -10.14
N VAL A 134 -8.48 -15.60 -9.87
CA VAL A 134 -8.86 -16.70 -8.96
C VAL A 134 -8.34 -18.04 -9.48
N GLU A 135 -8.41 -18.30 -10.80
CA GLU A 135 -7.85 -19.51 -11.40
C GLU A 135 -6.33 -19.62 -11.25
N ILE A 136 -5.61 -18.48 -11.27
CA ILE A 136 -4.15 -18.48 -11.15
C ILE A 136 -3.71 -18.66 -9.70
N GLY A 137 -4.28 -17.88 -8.79
CA GLY A 137 -3.81 -17.85 -7.39
C GLY A 137 -4.65 -18.68 -6.42
N THR A 138 -5.71 -19.33 -6.88
CA THR A 138 -6.53 -20.32 -6.15
C THR A 138 -6.86 -19.95 -4.69
N PRO A 139 -7.43 -18.74 -4.41
CA PRO A 139 -7.72 -18.33 -3.05
C PRO A 139 -8.77 -19.25 -2.40
N VAL A 140 -8.68 -19.37 -1.08
CA VAL A 140 -9.64 -20.08 -0.24
C VAL A 140 -10.78 -19.14 0.19
N VAL A 141 -10.45 -17.85 0.40
CA VAL A 141 -11.39 -16.83 0.86
C VAL A 141 -11.39 -15.63 -0.10
N ILE A 142 -12.58 -15.06 -0.33
CA ILE A 142 -12.74 -13.73 -0.92
C ILE A 142 -13.40 -12.80 0.10
N VAL A 143 -12.74 -11.68 0.41
CA VAL A 143 -13.27 -10.57 1.20
C VAL A 143 -13.83 -9.53 0.24
N THR A 144 -15.07 -9.08 0.44
CA THR A 144 -15.71 -8.10 -0.44
C THR A 144 -16.86 -7.39 0.26
N THR A 145 -17.44 -6.37 -0.36
CA THR A 145 -18.70 -5.76 0.11
C THR A 145 -19.90 -6.50 -0.48
N GLU A 146 -21.06 -6.43 0.16
CA GLU A 146 -22.30 -7.05 -0.35
C GLU A 146 -22.61 -6.57 -1.76
N ARG A 147 -22.47 -5.27 -2.03
CA ARG A 147 -22.72 -4.68 -3.35
C ARG A 147 -21.83 -5.27 -4.44
N LEU A 148 -20.51 -5.42 -4.16
CA LEU A 148 -19.57 -6.00 -5.13
C LEU A 148 -19.81 -7.50 -5.29
N TYR A 149 -20.12 -8.21 -4.21
CA TYR A 149 -20.51 -9.61 -4.26
C TYR A 149 -21.68 -9.84 -5.23
N ARG A 150 -22.80 -9.14 -5.00
CA ARG A 150 -24.01 -9.30 -5.84
C ARG A 150 -23.75 -8.97 -7.32
N ARG A 151 -22.95 -7.93 -7.58
CA ARG A 151 -22.68 -7.47 -8.96
C ARG A 151 -21.64 -8.30 -9.70
N LYS A 152 -20.64 -8.88 -9.00
CA LYS A 152 -19.44 -9.40 -9.65
C LYS A 152 -19.10 -10.85 -9.32
N LEU A 153 -19.58 -11.38 -8.20
CA LEU A 153 -19.18 -12.70 -7.71
C LEU A 153 -20.32 -13.70 -7.67
N ALA A 154 -21.52 -13.32 -7.20
CA ALA A 154 -22.62 -14.24 -6.93
C ALA A 154 -22.95 -15.18 -8.09
N GLY A 155 -23.03 -14.67 -9.31
CA GLY A 155 -23.30 -15.46 -10.52
C GLY A 155 -22.10 -16.24 -11.05
N TRP A 156 -20.92 -16.09 -10.46
CA TRP A 156 -19.65 -16.63 -10.97
C TRP A 156 -18.96 -17.61 -10.01
N LEU A 157 -19.38 -17.69 -8.73
CA LEU A 157 -18.73 -18.54 -7.71
C LEU A 157 -18.65 -20.01 -8.14
N HIS A 158 -19.65 -20.52 -8.84
CA HIS A 158 -19.63 -21.89 -9.36
C HIS A 158 -18.47 -22.17 -10.32
N ARG A 159 -17.83 -21.12 -10.85
CA ARG A 159 -16.64 -21.17 -11.72
C ARG A 159 -15.34 -20.91 -10.96
N MET A 160 -15.39 -20.78 -9.64
CA MET A 160 -14.25 -20.48 -8.74
C MET A 160 -14.17 -21.55 -7.63
N PRO A 161 -13.91 -22.82 -7.95
CA PRO A 161 -14.04 -23.94 -7.00
C PRO A 161 -13.04 -23.92 -5.85
N SER A 162 -11.96 -23.12 -5.93
CA SER A 162 -11.02 -22.92 -4.82
C SER A 162 -11.63 -22.07 -3.68
N VAL A 163 -12.58 -21.19 -3.99
CA VAL A 163 -13.20 -20.28 -3.02
C VAL A 163 -14.19 -21.05 -2.16
N LYS A 164 -13.86 -21.25 -0.90
CA LYS A 164 -14.69 -21.97 0.08
C LYS A 164 -15.59 -21.02 0.86
N GLN A 165 -15.16 -19.77 1.05
CA GLN A 165 -15.87 -18.78 1.84
C GLN A 165 -15.79 -17.38 1.21
N VAL A 166 -16.91 -16.64 1.28
CA VAL A 166 -16.97 -15.21 0.96
C VAL A 166 -17.30 -14.44 2.24
N LEU A 167 -16.45 -13.47 2.59
CA LEU A 167 -16.57 -12.61 3.76
C LEU A 167 -17.05 -11.23 3.30
N LEU A 168 -18.15 -10.75 3.87
CA LEU A 168 -18.75 -9.47 3.53
C LEU A 168 -18.39 -8.42 4.59
N ILE A 169 -17.58 -7.45 4.19
CA ILE A 169 -17.18 -6.28 4.99
C ILE A 169 -18.15 -5.10 4.76
N GLY A 170 -18.16 -4.17 5.73
CA GLY A 170 -19.07 -3.03 5.76
C GLY A 170 -20.46 -3.43 6.27
N GLU A 171 -21.45 -2.57 6.04
CA GLU A 171 -22.83 -2.82 6.45
C GLU A 171 -23.46 -3.95 5.63
N VAL A 172 -23.99 -4.94 6.32
CA VAL A 172 -24.67 -6.11 5.75
C VAL A 172 -25.95 -6.34 6.55
N GLU A 173 -27.08 -6.04 5.96
CA GLU A 173 -28.39 -6.26 6.64
C GLU A 173 -28.72 -7.75 6.72
N GLU A 174 -28.62 -8.47 5.61
CA GLU A 174 -28.86 -9.91 5.53
C GLU A 174 -27.82 -10.56 4.60
N ALA A 175 -26.95 -11.39 5.20
CA ALA A 175 -25.90 -12.05 4.46
C ALA A 175 -26.49 -13.07 3.45
N PRO A 176 -26.22 -12.95 2.14
CA PRO A 176 -26.64 -13.92 1.16
C PRO A 176 -26.19 -15.36 1.50
N PRO A 177 -26.95 -16.39 1.13
CA PRO A 177 -26.56 -17.78 1.37
C PRO A 177 -25.14 -18.08 0.85
N GLY A 178 -24.32 -18.74 1.69
CA GLY A 178 -22.93 -19.07 1.40
C GLY A 178 -21.94 -17.91 1.61
N THR A 179 -22.39 -16.80 2.20
CA THR A 179 -21.53 -15.69 2.63
C THR A 179 -21.58 -15.49 4.15
N LEU A 180 -20.62 -14.77 4.70
CA LEU A 180 -20.53 -14.44 6.13
C LEU A 180 -20.34 -12.93 6.30
N ALA A 181 -21.22 -12.28 7.07
CA ALA A 181 -21.05 -10.90 7.50
C ALA A 181 -19.89 -10.80 8.49
N VAL A 182 -18.91 -9.94 8.17
CA VAL A 182 -17.64 -9.86 8.92
C VAL A 182 -17.84 -9.21 10.28
N GLU A 183 -18.61 -8.13 10.39
CA GLU A 183 -18.72 -7.35 11.63
C GLU A 183 -19.20 -8.17 12.83
N PRO A 184 -20.35 -8.91 12.77
CA PRO A 184 -20.77 -9.76 13.88
C PRO A 184 -19.81 -10.94 14.12
N ALA A 185 -19.16 -11.44 13.07
CA ALA A 185 -18.17 -12.50 13.21
C ALA A 185 -16.90 -12.04 13.93
N LEU A 186 -16.41 -10.83 13.64
CA LEU A 186 -15.25 -10.23 14.34
C LEU A 186 -15.58 -9.92 15.81
N ALA A 187 -16.78 -9.46 16.11
CA ALA A 187 -17.20 -9.18 17.49
C ALA A 187 -17.10 -10.41 18.41
N ALA A 188 -17.23 -11.60 17.84
CA ALA A 188 -17.10 -12.88 18.56
C ALA A 188 -15.64 -13.35 18.72
N GLN A 189 -14.66 -12.71 18.05
CA GLN A 189 -13.26 -13.12 18.10
C GLN A 189 -12.48 -12.37 19.17
N SER A 190 -11.42 -13.01 19.69
CA SER A 190 -10.45 -12.37 20.59
C SER A 190 -9.76 -11.18 19.91
N PRO A 191 -9.54 -10.05 20.61
CA PRO A 191 -8.70 -8.97 20.14
C PRO A 191 -7.20 -9.32 20.16
N ASP A 192 -6.83 -10.45 20.76
CA ASP A 192 -5.46 -10.94 20.84
C ASP A 192 -5.24 -12.07 19.84
N TYR A 193 -4.13 -11.98 19.11
CA TYR A 193 -3.66 -13.02 18.18
C TYR A 193 -2.13 -13.05 18.18
N PRO A 194 -1.50 -14.20 18.48
CA PRO A 194 -0.05 -14.32 18.37
C PRO A 194 0.35 -14.33 16.88
N THR A 195 0.82 -13.19 16.39
CA THR A 195 1.28 -13.09 14.98
C THR A 195 2.29 -14.18 14.68
N ARG A 196 2.03 -14.96 13.64
CA ARG A 196 2.84 -16.12 13.27
C ARG A 196 4.22 -15.68 12.77
N PRO A 197 5.32 -16.18 13.32
CA PRO A 197 6.63 -16.00 12.72
C PRO A 197 6.71 -16.78 11.41
N MET A 198 7.23 -16.13 10.37
CA MET A 198 7.38 -16.69 9.03
C MET A 198 8.85 -16.71 8.64
N GLU A 199 9.23 -17.60 7.73
CA GLU A 199 10.54 -17.53 7.11
C GLU A 199 10.60 -16.36 6.12
N PRO A 200 11.79 -15.78 5.87
CA PRO A 200 11.93 -14.66 4.95
C PRO A 200 11.32 -14.88 3.57
N GLU A 201 11.49 -16.08 3.03
CA GLU A 201 11.01 -16.49 1.69
C GLU A 201 9.57 -16.98 1.66
N ASP A 202 8.88 -17.03 2.80
CA ASP A 202 7.48 -17.44 2.83
C ASP A 202 6.60 -16.45 2.07
N PRO A 203 5.67 -16.94 1.22
CA PRO A 203 4.73 -16.11 0.47
C PRO A 203 3.89 -15.19 1.38
N ALA A 204 3.72 -13.94 0.98
CA ALA A 204 2.95 -12.95 1.73
C ALA A 204 1.92 -12.21 0.87
N LEU A 205 2.32 -11.78 -0.33
CA LEU A 205 1.46 -10.97 -1.21
C LEU A 205 1.49 -11.53 -2.63
N LEU A 206 0.32 -11.60 -3.27
CA LEU A 206 0.22 -11.94 -4.68
C LEU A 206 -0.40 -10.77 -5.44
N HIS A 207 0.37 -10.12 -6.29
CA HIS A 207 -0.08 -9.06 -7.17
C HIS A 207 -0.21 -9.52 -8.61
N PHE A 208 -1.17 -8.96 -9.34
CA PHE A 208 -1.37 -9.30 -10.74
C PHE A 208 -1.01 -8.14 -11.66
N THR A 209 -0.20 -8.43 -12.67
CA THR A 209 0.12 -7.50 -13.76
C THR A 209 -0.64 -7.87 -15.02
N SER A 210 -0.86 -6.88 -15.91
CA SER A 210 -1.36 -7.11 -17.26
C SER A 210 -0.24 -7.74 -18.09
N GLY A 211 -0.19 -9.06 -18.19
CA GLY A 211 0.82 -9.72 -19.01
C GLY A 211 0.77 -9.27 -20.46
N THR A 212 1.93 -9.18 -21.11
CA THR A 212 2.09 -8.83 -22.54
C THR A 212 1.27 -9.72 -23.50
N THR A 213 0.82 -10.89 -23.02
CA THR A 213 0.01 -11.85 -23.76
C THR A 213 -1.50 -11.72 -23.50
N GLY A 214 -1.95 -10.69 -22.77
CA GLY A 214 -3.35 -10.47 -22.40
C GLY A 214 -3.86 -11.30 -21.21
N ARG A 215 -3.12 -12.35 -20.76
CA ARG A 215 -3.42 -13.05 -19.52
C ARG A 215 -2.69 -12.38 -18.34
N PRO A 216 -3.34 -12.23 -17.18
CA PRO A 216 -2.68 -11.70 -15.99
C PRO A 216 -1.53 -12.64 -15.56
N LYS A 217 -0.45 -12.04 -15.06
CA LYS A 217 0.66 -12.77 -14.43
C LYS A 217 0.69 -12.41 -12.95
N GLY A 218 0.91 -13.41 -12.10
CA GLY A 218 1.09 -13.23 -10.67
C GLY A 218 2.54 -12.93 -10.33
N ALA A 219 2.78 -11.85 -9.59
CA ALA A 219 4.04 -11.56 -8.93
C ALA A 219 3.87 -11.87 -7.45
N LEU A 220 4.59 -12.87 -6.96
CA LEU A 220 4.54 -13.32 -5.58
C LEU A 220 5.63 -12.62 -4.78
N HIS A 221 5.24 -11.89 -3.72
CA HIS A 221 6.17 -11.27 -2.80
C HIS A 221 6.20 -12.06 -1.49
N VAL A 222 7.37 -12.09 -0.88
CA VAL A 222 7.64 -12.82 0.36
C VAL A 222 7.59 -11.90 1.58
N HIS A 223 7.60 -12.45 2.78
CA HIS A 223 7.57 -11.65 4.01
C HIS A 223 8.77 -10.71 4.15
N GLU A 224 9.95 -11.06 3.63
CA GLU A 224 11.14 -10.18 3.67
C GLU A 224 10.98 -8.90 2.83
N ALA A 225 10.05 -8.84 1.90
CA ALA A 225 9.75 -7.62 1.14
C ALA A 225 9.44 -6.41 2.05
N VAL A 226 9.02 -6.64 3.30
CA VAL A 226 8.78 -5.58 4.27
C VAL A 226 10.02 -4.72 4.54
N VAL A 227 11.22 -5.31 4.46
CA VAL A 227 12.49 -4.56 4.62
C VAL A 227 12.63 -3.54 3.50
N ALA A 228 12.37 -3.96 2.25
CA ALA A 228 12.40 -3.05 1.11
C ALA A 228 11.33 -1.95 1.22
N HIS A 229 10.09 -2.31 1.62
CA HIS A 229 9.02 -1.34 1.81
C HIS A 229 9.37 -0.30 2.88
N HIS A 230 9.92 -0.74 4.03
CA HIS A 230 10.33 0.15 5.12
C HIS A 230 11.43 1.12 4.67
N ILE A 231 12.54 0.59 4.13
CA ILE A 231 13.71 1.38 3.72
C ILE A 231 13.35 2.36 2.61
N THR A 232 12.60 1.91 1.62
CA THR A 232 12.24 2.78 0.48
C THR A 232 11.14 3.78 0.84
N GLY A 233 10.24 3.45 1.75
CA GLY A 233 9.33 4.43 2.38
C GLY A 233 10.12 5.50 3.11
N HIS A 234 11.10 5.10 3.91
CA HIS A 234 11.98 6.02 4.63
C HIS A 234 12.82 6.89 3.68
N TYR A 235 13.58 6.30 2.75
CA TYR A 235 14.50 7.05 1.89
C TYR A 235 13.84 7.74 0.70
N ALA A 236 13.00 7.02 -0.05
CA ALA A 236 12.47 7.51 -1.32
C ALA A 236 11.20 8.36 -1.17
N LEU A 237 10.39 8.12 -0.13
CA LEU A 237 9.22 8.93 0.20
C LEU A 237 9.48 9.88 1.38
N ASP A 238 10.69 9.86 1.94
CA ASP A 238 11.10 10.72 3.04
C ASP A 238 10.14 10.66 4.24
N LEU A 239 9.61 9.45 4.57
CA LEU A 239 8.67 9.26 5.65
C LEU A 239 9.34 9.37 7.02
N HIS A 240 8.78 10.21 7.90
CA HIS A 240 9.19 10.34 9.28
C HIS A 240 8.06 9.89 10.22
N PRO A 241 8.37 9.28 11.36
CA PRO A 241 7.35 8.96 12.36
C PRO A 241 6.51 10.18 12.72
N GLY A 242 5.18 10.01 12.72
CA GLY A 242 4.22 11.08 13.00
C GLY A 242 3.85 11.97 11.80
N ASP A 243 4.39 11.74 10.61
CA ASP A 243 3.90 12.39 9.39
C ASP A 243 2.44 12.04 9.11
N ILE A 244 1.72 12.96 8.50
CA ILE A 244 0.43 12.66 7.87
C ILE A 244 0.70 12.43 6.38
N TYR A 245 0.50 11.19 5.96
CA TYR A 245 0.83 10.68 4.64
C TYR A 245 -0.42 10.30 3.86
N TRP A 246 -0.46 10.66 2.59
CA TRP A 246 -1.56 10.28 1.71
C TRP A 246 -1.05 9.61 0.44
N CYS A 247 -1.33 8.33 0.30
CA CYS A 247 -1.16 7.57 -0.93
C CYS A 247 -2.52 7.46 -1.64
N THR A 248 -2.63 8.03 -2.83
CA THR A 248 -3.89 8.01 -3.58
C THR A 248 -4.07 6.79 -4.47
N ALA A 249 -3.06 5.90 -4.52
CA ALA A 249 -3.16 4.66 -5.28
C ALA A 249 -4.23 3.73 -4.69
N ASP A 250 -5.01 3.08 -5.57
CA ASP A 250 -5.98 2.08 -5.14
C ASP A 250 -5.26 0.85 -4.56
N PRO A 251 -5.69 0.32 -3.39
CA PRO A 251 -5.11 -0.87 -2.78
C PRO A 251 -5.11 -2.12 -3.68
N GLY A 252 -5.97 -2.16 -4.71
CA GLY A 252 -5.98 -3.21 -5.72
C GLY A 252 -4.76 -3.24 -6.64
N TRP A 253 -3.90 -2.23 -6.56
CA TRP A 253 -2.61 -2.16 -7.23
C TRP A 253 -1.46 -2.30 -6.24
N VAL A 254 -0.31 -2.78 -6.73
CA VAL A 254 0.87 -2.99 -5.89
C VAL A 254 1.29 -1.73 -5.13
N THR A 255 1.20 -0.55 -5.73
CA THR A 255 1.52 0.72 -5.06
C THR A 255 0.60 0.96 -3.85
N GLY A 256 -0.69 0.72 -4.01
CA GLY A 256 -1.66 0.89 -2.92
C GLY A 256 -1.47 -0.10 -1.78
N THR A 257 -0.89 -1.29 -2.03
CA THR A 257 -0.53 -2.23 -0.97
C THR A 257 0.83 -1.91 -0.36
N SER A 258 1.88 -1.82 -1.18
CA SER A 258 3.26 -1.65 -0.69
C SER A 258 3.47 -0.29 -0.01
N TYR A 259 2.93 0.79 -0.60
CA TYR A 259 3.09 2.16 -0.11
C TYR A 259 1.79 2.81 0.38
N GLY A 260 0.67 2.14 0.27
CA GLY A 260 -0.61 2.55 0.86
C GLY A 260 -1.02 1.73 2.09
N ILE A 261 -0.32 0.60 2.39
CA ILE A 261 -0.54 -0.20 3.59
C ILE A 261 0.78 -0.43 4.34
N ILE A 262 1.75 -1.11 3.72
CA ILE A 262 2.91 -1.67 4.43
C ILE A 262 3.92 -0.57 4.82
N ALA A 263 4.45 0.16 3.85
CA ALA A 263 5.47 1.18 4.10
C ALA A 263 5.04 2.27 5.10
N PRO A 264 3.81 2.85 5.01
CA PRO A 264 3.39 3.86 5.97
C PRO A 264 3.35 3.31 7.40
N PHE A 265 2.77 2.15 7.63
CA PHE A 265 2.68 1.61 8.98
C PHE A 265 4.04 1.19 9.54
N THR A 266 4.94 0.61 8.71
CA THR A 266 6.29 0.35 9.16
C THR A 266 7.09 1.62 9.47
N ASN A 267 6.73 2.78 8.96
CA ASN A 267 7.39 4.06 9.24
C ASN A 267 6.68 4.89 10.33
N GLY A 268 5.60 4.38 10.95
CA GLY A 268 4.93 5.03 12.06
C GLY A 268 4.22 6.34 11.68
N VAL A 269 3.63 6.40 10.48
CA VAL A 269 2.92 7.58 9.99
C VAL A 269 1.40 7.42 10.12
N THR A 270 0.67 8.53 10.09
CA THR A 270 -0.79 8.53 9.92
C THR A 270 -1.12 8.46 8.44
N LEU A 271 -1.77 7.39 8.01
CA LEU A 271 -2.25 7.23 6.63
C LEU A 271 -3.62 7.87 6.46
N VAL A 272 -3.74 8.81 5.52
CA VAL A 272 -5.05 9.31 5.07
C VAL A 272 -5.66 8.33 4.07
N VAL A 273 -6.90 7.91 4.31
CA VAL A 273 -7.66 7.00 3.46
C VAL A 273 -8.95 7.69 3.04
N ASP A 274 -9.03 8.10 1.80
CA ASP A 274 -10.22 8.71 1.20
C ASP A 274 -11.05 7.64 0.48
N GLU A 275 -12.32 7.49 0.85
CA GLU A 275 -13.23 6.53 0.24
C GLU A 275 -13.67 6.95 -1.18
N GLU A 276 -13.62 8.25 -1.47
CA GLU A 276 -14.13 8.80 -2.73
C GLU A 276 -13.13 8.67 -3.89
N GLU A 277 -13.69 8.74 -5.07
CA GLU A 277 -12.94 8.85 -6.32
C GLU A 277 -12.32 10.25 -6.47
N PHE A 278 -11.51 10.43 -7.50
CA PHE A 278 -10.84 11.70 -7.76
C PHE A 278 -11.84 12.86 -7.95
N ASP A 279 -11.74 13.85 -7.10
CA ASP A 279 -12.32 15.18 -7.25
C ASP A 279 -11.29 16.23 -6.83
N ALA A 280 -11.01 17.21 -7.72
CA ALA A 280 -9.92 18.16 -7.51
C ALA A 280 -10.13 19.06 -6.29
N GLU A 281 -11.38 19.52 -6.05
CA GLU A 281 -11.71 20.38 -4.92
C GLU A 281 -11.63 19.61 -3.61
N ARG A 282 -12.16 18.39 -3.57
CA ARG A 282 -12.05 17.48 -2.43
C ARG A 282 -10.58 17.18 -2.12
N TRP A 283 -9.75 16.94 -3.12
CA TRP A 283 -8.34 16.63 -2.91
C TRP A 283 -7.56 17.77 -2.29
N TYR A 284 -7.76 19.03 -2.77
CA TYR A 284 -7.12 20.19 -2.13
C TYR A 284 -7.63 20.41 -0.72
N ARG A 285 -8.93 20.21 -0.48
CA ARG A 285 -9.51 20.29 0.86
C ARG A 285 -8.90 19.23 1.81
N ILE A 286 -8.71 17.99 1.35
CA ILE A 286 -8.03 16.95 2.13
C ILE A 286 -6.59 17.37 2.47
N LEU A 287 -5.83 17.86 1.50
CA LEU A 287 -4.45 18.30 1.73
C LEU A 287 -4.38 19.39 2.83
N GLU A 288 -5.30 20.35 2.81
CA GLU A 288 -5.41 21.42 3.80
C GLU A 288 -5.91 20.90 5.16
N GLU A 289 -7.14 20.36 5.19
CA GLU A 289 -7.83 20.02 6.45
C GLU A 289 -7.13 18.91 7.21
N GLN A 290 -6.60 17.90 6.49
CA GLN A 290 -5.86 16.81 7.11
C GLN A 290 -4.39 17.16 7.35
N ARG A 291 -3.93 18.33 6.94
CA ARG A 291 -2.54 18.80 7.09
C ARG A 291 -1.53 17.78 6.54
N VAL A 292 -1.81 17.26 5.36
CA VAL A 292 -0.95 16.25 4.71
C VAL A 292 0.47 16.78 4.55
N ALA A 293 1.45 16.02 5.05
CA ALA A 293 2.87 16.36 4.95
C ALA A 293 3.52 15.74 3.72
N VAL A 294 3.19 14.49 3.44
CA VAL A 294 3.74 13.72 2.30
C VAL A 294 2.59 13.21 1.44
N TRP A 295 2.64 13.54 0.15
CA TRP A 295 1.61 13.16 -0.80
C TRP A 295 2.20 12.33 -1.94
N TYR A 296 1.72 11.09 -2.12
CA TYR A 296 2.16 10.13 -3.12
C TYR A 296 1.01 9.81 -4.09
N THR A 297 1.18 10.17 -5.37
CA THR A 297 0.10 10.08 -6.35
C THR A 297 0.61 9.69 -7.74
N ALA A 298 -0.30 9.50 -8.70
CA ALA A 298 0.05 9.12 -10.06
C ALA A 298 0.15 10.35 -10.99
N PRO A 299 1.00 10.32 -12.04
CA PRO A 299 1.09 11.36 -13.04
C PRO A 299 -0.24 11.70 -13.71
N THR A 300 -1.10 10.71 -13.90
CA THR A 300 -2.45 10.93 -14.44
C THR A 300 -3.28 11.86 -13.56
N ALA A 301 -3.27 11.68 -12.24
CA ALA A 301 -3.96 12.57 -11.29
C ALA A 301 -3.34 13.98 -11.29
N ILE A 302 -2.02 14.09 -11.35
CA ILE A 302 -1.33 15.38 -11.45
C ILE A 302 -1.78 16.11 -12.72
N ARG A 303 -1.82 15.43 -13.87
CA ARG A 303 -2.31 16.01 -15.12
C ARG A 303 -3.77 16.46 -15.06
N MET A 304 -4.62 15.74 -14.31
CA MET A 304 -6.02 16.17 -14.08
C MET A 304 -6.06 17.47 -13.28
N LEU A 305 -5.26 17.62 -12.22
CA LEU A 305 -5.15 18.87 -11.46
C LEU A 305 -4.58 20.02 -12.31
N MET A 306 -3.58 19.75 -13.15
CA MET A 306 -3.04 20.75 -14.09
C MET A 306 -4.12 21.29 -15.03
N LYS A 307 -5.04 20.43 -15.51
CA LYS A 307 -6.17 20.84 -16.38
C LYS A 307 -7.18 21.74 -15.65
N VAL A 308 -7.40 21.52 -14.37
CA VAL A 308 -8.28 22.38 -13.54
C VAL A 308 -7.64 23.76 -13.35
N GLY A 309 -6.32 23.84 -13.36
CA GLY A 309 -5.56 25.08 -13.26
C GLY A 309 -5.13 25.43 -11.84
N PRO A 310 -4.20 26.42 -11.71
CA PRO A 310 -3.57 26.76 -10.44
C PRO A 310 -4.51 27.56 -9.51
N GLU A 311 -5.57 28.17 -10.02
CA GLU A 311 -6.45 29.06 -9.24
C GLU A 311 -7.20 28.29 -8.14
N LEU A 312 -7.55 27.02 -8.40
CA LEU A 312 -8.19 26.19 -7.38
C LEU A 312 -7.22 25.93 -6.22
N ALA A 313 -5.98 25.52 -6.51
CA ALA A 313 -4.98 25.25 -5.48
C ALA A 313 -4.72 26.44 -4.54
N ARG A 314 -4.75 27.69 -5.09
CA ARG A 314 -4.52 28.92 -4.32
C ARG A 314 -5.58 29.25 -3.28
N ARG A 315 -6.73 28.56 -3.31
CA ARG A 315 -7.81 28.75 -2.32
C ARG A 315 -7.55 28.00 -1.01
N TYR A 316 -6.54 27.11 -0.99
CA TYR A 316 -6.26 26.22 0.12
C TYR A 316 -4.89 26.49 0.74
N ASP A 317 -4.78 26.31 2.06
CA ASP A 317 -3.50 26.36 2.78
C ASP A 317 -2.77 25.01 2.65
N LEU A 318 -1.84 24.94 1.71
CA LEU A 318 -1.02 23.76 1.46
C LEU A 318 0.34 23.81 2.18
N SER A 319 0.52 24.68 3.17
CA SER A 319 1.79 24.89 3.88
C SER A 319 2.28 23.67 4.66
N SER A 320 1.40 22.71 4.98
CA SER A 320 1.75 21.44 5.62
C SER A 320 2.52 20.51 4.69
N LEU A 321 2.34 20.63 3.38
CA LEU A 321 3.06 19.80 2.41
C LEU A 321 4.56 20.06 2.51
N ARG A 322 5.34 18.98 2.58
CA ARG A 322 6.81 19.03 2.55
C ARG A 322 7.43 18.17 1.47
N PHE A 323 6.74 17.10 1.04
CA PHE A 323 7.21 16.17 0.02
C PHE A 323 6.08 15.70 -0.89
N LEU A 324 6.28 15.79 -2.20
CA LEU A 324 5.36 15.33 -3.22
C LEU A 324 6.05 14.24 -4.04
N ALA A 325 5.44 13.06 -4.14
CA ALA A 325 6.00 11.96 -4.91
C ALA A 325 5.04 11.46 -6.00
N SER A 326 5.61 10.88 -7.06
CA SER A 326 4.88 10.37 -8.21
C SER A 326 5.36 8.98 -8.60
N VAL A 327 4.43 8.14 -9.10
CA VAL A 327 4.69 6.74 -9.46
C VAL A 327 3.70 6.20 -10.50
N GLY A 328 4.11 5.14 -11.16
CA GLY A 328 3.25 4.28 -12.00
C GLY A 328 3.32 4.59 -13.49
N GLU A 329 3.71 5.79 -13.85
CA GLU A 329 3.92 6.25 -15.22
C GLU A 329 5.11 7.23 -15.24
N PRO A 330 5.78 7.44 -16.37
CA PRO A 330 6.77 8.52 -16.49
C PRO A 330 6.16 9.89 -16.18
N LEU A 331 6.80 10.66 -15.31
CA LEU A 331 6.39 12.02 -14.99
C LEU A 331 7.01 13.03 -15.96
N ASN A 332 6.18 13.77 -16.67
CA ASN A 332 6.62 14.80 -17.59
C ASN A 332 7.32 15.95 -16.84
N PRO A 333 8.36 16.60 -17.46
CA PRO A 333 9.00 17.79 -16.88
C PRO A 333 8.01 18.89 -16.49
N GLU A 334 6.96 19.09 -17.28
CA GLU A 334 5.91 20.11 -17.04
C GLU A 334 5.20 19.91 -15.71
N ALA A 335 4.97 18.66 -15.29
CA ALA A 335 4.34 18.36 -14.01
C ALA A 335 5.25 18.75 -12.83
N VAL A 336 6.58 18.55 -12.96
CA VAL A 336 7.57 18.98 -11.96
C VAL A 336 7.59 20.50 -11.82
N HIS A 337 7.59 21.21 -12.97
CA HIS A 337 7.55 22.68 -12.99
C HIS A 337 6.23 23.21 -12.44
N TRP A 338 5.10 22.59 -12.81
CA TRP A 338 3.79 22.97 -12.31
C TRP A 338 3.70 22.79 -10.78
N GLY A 339 4.21 21.72 -10.23
CA GLY A 339 4.26 21.49 -8.79
C GLY A 339 5.00 22.63 -8.07
N ARG A 340 6.19 23.01 -8.57
CA ARG A 340 6.95 24.14 -8.03
C ARG A 340 6.20 25.47 -8.09
N ALA A 341 5.56 25.74 -9.22
CA ALA A 341 4.88 27.02 -9.45
C ALA A 341 3.54 27.12 -8.70
N THR A 342 2.82 26.00 -8.54
CA THR A 342 1.46 25.98 -8.02
C THR A 342 1.39 25.56 -6.55
N LEU A 343 2.18 24.53 -6.17
CA LEU A 343 2.18 23.95 -4.83
C LEU A 343 3.40 24.36 -3.99
N GLY A 344 4.35 25.08 -4.59
CA GLY A 344 5.61 25.49 -3.94
C GLY A 344 6.63 24.36 -3.79
N LEU A 345 6.35 23.15 -4.30
CA LEU A 345 7.18 21.95 -4.18
C LEU A 345 7.23 21.19 -5.51
N PRO A 346 8.38 20.61 -5.88
CA PRO A 346 8.44 19.72 -7.03
C PRO A 346 7.87 18.34 -6.69
N PHE A 347 7.35 17.63 -7.70
CA PHE A 347 7.10 16.22 -7.59
C PHE A 347 8.39 15.43 -7.77
N HIS A 348 8.64 14.49 -6.85
CA HIS A 348 9.76 13.55 -6.87
C HIS A 348 9.29 12.27 -7.57
N ASP A 349 9.66 12.10 -8.83
CA ASP A 349 9.34 10.88 -9.55
C ASP A 349 10.18 9.71 -9.06
N ASN A 350 9.63 8.50 -9.10
CA ASN A 350 10.35 7.27 -8.80
C ASN A 350 9.96 6.15 -9.75
N TRP A 351 10.81 5.14 -9.86
CA TRP A 351 10.61 3.98 -10.71
C TRP A 351 10.75 2.68 -9.94
N TRP A 352 9.80 1.82 -10.15
CA TRP A 352 9.78 0.43 -9.75
C TRP A 352 8.68 -0.32 -10.50
N GLN A 353 8.59 -1.62 -10.30
CA GLN A 353 7.60 -2.49 -10.94
C GLN A 353 6.96 -3.40 -9.89
N THR A 354 5.82 -3.99 -10.21
CA THR A 354 5.21 -5.03 -9.38
C THR A 354 6.19 -6.18 -9.14
N GLU A 355 6.95 -6.53 -10.15
CA GLU A 355 7.95 -7.60 -10.13
C GLU A 355 9.18 -7.29 -9.27
N THR A 356 9.51 -6.02 -9.04
CA THR A 356 10.62 -5.63 -8.15
C THR A 356 10.21 -5.50 -6.69
N GLY A 357 8.91 -5.39 -6.42
CA GLY A 357 8.35 -5.36 -5.07
C GLY A 357 8.55 -4.04 -4.30
N GLY A 358 9.46 -3.18 -4.71
CA GLY A 358 9.73 -1.90 -4.05
C GLY A 358 10.40 -0.89 -4.96
N ILE A 359 10.53 0.36 -4.50
CA ILE A 359 11.16 1.46 -5.25
C ILE A 359 12.64 1.14 -5.49
N MET A 360 13.05 1.20 -6.75
CA MET A 360 14.42 0.92 -7.20
C MET A 360 15.21 2.20 -7.48
N ILE A 361 14.55 3.21 -8.05
CA ILE A 361 15.14 4.49 -8.45
C ILE A 361 14.21 5.60 -7.95
N ALA A 362 14.77 6.66 -7.35
CA ALA A 362 13.98 7.78 -6.83
C ALA A 362 14.72 9.11 -6.90
N ASN A 363 13.95 10.20 -6.92
CA ASN A 363 14.42 11.54 -6.62
C ASN A 363 14.32 11.74 -5.10
N PHE A 364 15.46 11.84 -4.41
CA PHE A 364 15.49 11.98 -2.95
C PHE A 364 15.30 13.43 -2.49
N ALA A 365 14.77 13.61 -1.26
CA ALA A 365 14.48 14.93 -0.69
C ALA A 365 15.70 15.84 -0.58
N SER A 366 16.90 15.26 -0.35
CA SER A 366 18.17 15.99 -0.22
C SER A 366 18.81 16.40 -1.55
N MET A 367 18.24 16.00 -2.69
CA MET A 367 18.90 16.11 -3.99
C MET A 367 18.12 17.01 -4.96
N PRO A 368 18.82 17.75 -5.84
CA PRO A 368 18.15 18.49 -6.89
C PRO A 368 17.50 17.54 -7.91
N ILE A 369 16.25 17.84 -8.27
CA ILE A 369 15.50 17.08 -9.27
C ILE A 369 15.90 17.59 -10.69
N LYS A 370 16.25 16.66 -11.56
CA LYS A 370 16.30 16.87 -12.99
C LYS A 370 14.92 16.53 -13.57
N PRO A 371 14.10 17.52 -13.99
CA PRO A 371 12.77 17.26 -14.53
C PRO A 371 12.80 16.24 -15.68
N GLY A 372 11.90 15.26 -15.62
CA GLY A 372 11.85 14.13 -16.58
C GLY A 372 12.79 12.97 -16.25
N SER A 373 13.54 13.04 -15.13
CA SER A 373 14.35 11.94 -14.63
C SER A 373 13.70 11.31 -13.40
N MET A 374 13.70 9.99 -13.32
CA MET A 374 13.25 9.24 -12.16
C MET A 374 14.25 9.28 -10.98
N GLY A 375 15.40 9.91 -11.14
CA GLY A 375 16.38 10.13 -10.09
C GLY A 375 17.56 9.16 -10.13
N ARG A 376 17.92 8.63 -8.96
CA ARG A 376 19.07 7.74 -8.76
C ARG A 376 18.65 6.42 -8.08
N PRO A 377 19.46 5.35 -8.22
CA PRO A 377 19.20 4.10 -7.52
C PRO A 377 19.07 4.30 -6.00
N VAL A 378 18.20 3.55 -5.37
CA VAL A 378 18.17 3.47 -3.90
C VAL A 378 19.49 2.87 -3.42
N PRO A 379 20.08 3.32 -2.30
CA PRO A 379 21.28 2.68 -1.74
C PRO A 379 21.12 1.16 -1.68
N GLY A 380 22.13 0.43 -2.15
CA GLY A 380 22.11 -1.04 -2.26
C GLY A 380 21.43 -1.59 -3.53
N ILE A 381 21.02 -0.74 -4.46
CA ILE A 381 20.53 -1.11 -5.78
C ILE A 381 21.55 -0.72 -6.85
N GLU A 382 21.96 -1.68 -7.65
CA GLU A 382 22.76 -1.44 -8.85
C GLU A 382 21.85 -1.23 -10.06
N ALA A 383 22.00 -0.10 -10.74
CA ALA A 383 21.26 0.21 -11.94
C ALA A 383 22.22 0.76 -13.00
N GLY A 384 21.97 0.38 -14.26
CA GLY A 384 22.75 0.80 -15.40
C GLY A 384 21.89 1.02 -16.63
N VAL A 385 22.41 1.80 -17.56
CA VAL A 385 21.84 1.94 -18.91
C VAL A 385 22.49 0.91 -19.82
N ALA A 386 21.67 0.17 -20.55
CA ALA A 386 22.16 -0.87 -21.45
C ALA A 386 21.66 -0.64 -22.86
N ARG A 387 22.51 -0.94 -23.84
CA ARG A 387 22.17 -1.00 -25.27
C ARG A 387 22.04 -2.44 -25.73
N ARG A 388 21.00 -2.72 -26.46
CA ARG A 388 20.89 -4.01 -27.18
C ARG A 388 21.73 -3.93 -28.45
N THR A 389 22.64 -4.88 -28.62
CA THR A 389 23.48 -5.04 -29.81
C THR A 389 23.20 -6.41 -30.43
N ASP A 390 23.73 -6.65 -31.65
CA ASP A 390 23.59 -7.96 -32.32
C ASP A 390 24.29 -9.10 -31.53
N SER A 391 25.27 -8.77 -30.68
CA SER A 391 26.03 -9.69 -29.88
C SER A 391 25.49 -9.87 -28.43
N GLY A 392 24.41 -9.11 -28.05
CA GLY A 392 23.84 -9.19 -26.70
C GLY A 392 23.53 -7.82 -26.08
N ILE A 393 23.74 -7.71 -24.76
CA ILE A 393 23.49 -6.48 -23.98
C ILE A 393 24.83 -5.89 -23.57
N GLU A 394 25.05 -4.61 -23.88
CA GLU A 394 26.23 -3.84 -23.50
C GLU A 394 25.81 -2.73 -22.52
N LEU A 395 26.50 -2.62 -21.39
CA LEU A 395 26.35 -1.49 -20.46
C LEU A 395 27.06 -0.25 -21.04
N ILE A 396 26.37 0.91 -20.96
CA ILE A 396 26.89 2.21 -21.45
C ILE A 396 27.05 3.18 -20.28
#